data_6d7f53a1e05ec0d09abb98e85cbecc72
#
_entry.id   6d7f53a1e05ec0d09abb98e85cbecc72
#
_cell.length_a   1.000
_cell.length_b   1.000
_cell.length_c   1.000
_cell.angle_alpha   90.00
_cell.angle_beta   90.00
_cell.angle_gamma   90.00
#
_symmetry.space_group_name_H-M   'P 1'
#
loop_
_entity.id
_entity.type
_entity.pdbx_description
1 polymer ?
#
loop_
_entity_poly.entity_id
_entity_poly.type
_entity_poly.pdbx_seq_one_letter_code
_entity_poly.pdbx_strand_id
1 'polypeptide(L)'
;SNGEYKLVDVPAGTYTLRVSKEGYFPVTETITVTEDDSEIIYNITIEAISEEYAGFGQARGKIIDAGTGRGVSGLTLYIRPGIGNTAGEAAATINMTESTYTTPMLISGNYTVQIVDEREGITDEERYVTSTFNIKVLGDKLIDNQNGYVSNGVMSEEIRIVLTWGESPWDLDSHLVGPTENGDKFHVYYGNKVHGTEADLDVD
;
A
#
# COMPACT_ATOMS: atom_id res chain seq x y z
N SER A 1 8.06 10.82 29.15
CA SER A 1 8.12 11.89 28.14
C SER A 1 6.73 12.50 28.01
N ASN A 2 6.66 13.78 27.68
CA ASN A 2 5.42 14.53 27.48
C ASN A 2 4.89 14.42 26.01
N GLY A 3 5.43 13.51 25.22
CA GLY A 3 5.09 13.31 23.82
C GLY A 3 5.85 14.20 22.84
N GLU A 4 6.81 14.99 23.31
CA GLU A 4 7.65 15.82 22.45
C GLU A 4 8.81 15.03 21.85
N TYR A 5 9.14 15.30 20.61
CA TYR A 5 10.32 14.80 19.92
C TYR A 5 11.01 15.94 19.16
N LYS A 6 12.30 15.79 18.90
CA LYS A 6 13.09 16.72 18.10
C LYS A 6 14.11 15.96 17.28
N LEU A 7 14.11 16.21 15.99
CA LEU A 7 15.14 15.79 15.06
C LEU A 7 15.98 17.04 14.71
N VAL A 8 17.27 16.94 14.75
CA VAL A 8 18.18 18.06 14.49
C VAL A 8 19.07 17.74 13.29
N ASP A 9 19.53 18.77 12.63
CA ASP A 9 20.46 18.68 11.50
C ASP A 9 19.93 17.77 10.35
N VAL A 10 18.62 17.87 10.06
CA VAL A 10 17.99 17.14 8.97
C VAL A 10 18.19 17.94 7.67
N PRO A 11 18.94 17.42 6.68
CA PRO A 11 19.14 18.12 5.41
C PRO A 11 17.83 18.32 4.64
N ALA A 12 17.83 19.21 3.64
CA ALA A 12 16.70 19.32 2.72
C ALA A 12 16.47 18.00 1.97
N GLY A 13 15.21 17.59 1.87
CA GLY A 13 14.82 16.31 1.27
C GLY A 13 13.42 15.87 1.70
N THR A 14 12.96 14.78 1.11
CA THR A 14 11.70 14.13 1.49
C THR A 14 11.99 12.90 2.33
N TYR A 15 11.37 12.83 3.49
CA TYR A 15 11.61 11.81 4.50
C TYR A 15 10.32 11.07 4.87
N THR A 16 10.47 9.80 5.18
CA THR A 16 9.42 9.00 5.81
C THR A 16 9.61 9.04 7.33
N LEU A 17 8.70 9.70 8.03
CA LEU A 17 8.66 9.71 9.48
C LEU A 17 7.75 8.59 9.98
N ARG A 18 8.32 7.70 10.77
CA ARG A 18 7.57 6.60 11.38
C ARG A 18 7.49 6.76 12.89
N VAL A 19 6.27 6.69 13.41
CA VAL A 19 6.00 6.72 14.86
C VAL A 19 5.38 5.39 15.26
N SER A 20 5.97 4.75 16.26
CA SER A 20 5.48 3.49 16.81
C SER A 20 5.59 3.47 18.32
N LYS A 21 4.59 2.89 18.98
CA LYS A 21 4.56 2.65 20.41
C LYS A 21 3.77 1.36 20.66
N GLU A 22 4.24 0.55 21.58
CA GLU A 22 3.50 -0.64 22.01
C GLU A 22 2.09 -0.27 22.48
N GLY A 23 1.08 -1.03 22.03
CA GLY A 23 -0.32 -0.75 22.30
C GLY A 23 -0.95 0.36 21.45
N TYR A 24 -0.25 0.85 20.42
CA TYR A 24 -0.78 1.84 19.48
C TYR A 24 -0.56 1.39 18.04
N PHE A 25 -1.49 1.78 17.15
CA PHE A 25 -1.28 1.62 15.71
C PHE A 25 -0.11 2.50 15.25
N PRO A 26 0.91 1.93 14.60
CA PRO A 26 2.00 2.72 14.05
C PRO A 26 1.50 3.63 12.93
N VAL A 27 2.05 4.84 12.89
CA VAL A 27 1.75 5.86 11.87
C VAL A 27 3.00 6.12 11.05
N THR A 28 2.83 6.26 9.75
CA THR A 28 3.88 6.63 8.80
C THR A 28 3.42 7.86 8.03
N GLU A 29 4.25 8.89 8.03
CA GLU A 29 3.98 10.17 7.38
C GLU A 29 5.14 10.57 6.48
N THR A 30 4.86 11.28 5.39
CA THR A 30 5.89 11.83 4.53
C THR A 30 6.06 13.32 4.83
N ILE A 31 7.29 13.72 5.13
CA ILE A 31 7.64 15.11 5.44
C ILE A 31 8.69 15.58 4.43
N THR A 32 8.49 16.77 3.88
CA THR A 32 9.48 17.44 3.04
C THR A 32 10.12 18.57 3.84
N VAL A 33 11.45 18.56 3.90
CA VAL A 33 12.29 19.62 4.47
C VAL A 33 12.90 20.39 3.32
N THR A 34 12.79 21.71 3.34
CA THR A 34 13.39 22.59 2.33
C THR A 34 14.60 23.34 2.92
N GLU A 35 15.45 23.93 2.06
CA GLU A 35 16.62 24.71 2.52
C GLU A 35 16.21 25.98 3.28
N ASP A 36 14.98 26.46 3.08
CA ASP A 36 14.44 27.66 3.72
C ASP A 36 13.83 27.38 5.09
N ASP A 37 13.63 26.09 5.46
CA ASP A 37 13.03 25.72 6.73
C ASP A 37 14.03 25.85 7.87
N SER A 38 13.74 26.75 8.80
CA SER A 38 14.52 26.87 10.04
C SER A 38 14.01 25.94 11.17
N GLU A 39 12.70 25.66 11.16
CA GLU A 39 12.04 24.74 12.07
C GLU A 39 10.70 24.30 11.46
N ILE A 40 10.43 23.00 11.50
CA ILE A 40 9.13 22.41 11.11
C ILE A 40 8.48 21.84 12.38
N ILE A 41 7.30 22.32 12.72
CA ILE A 41 6.49 21.75 13.80
C ILE A 41 5.50 20.76 13.17
N TYR A 42 5.65 19.47 13.50
CA TYR A 42 4.80 18.41 12.97
C TYR A 42 4.20 17.60 14.10
N ASN A 43 2.87 17.68 14.25
CA ASN A 43 2.13 16.95 15.27
C ASN A 43 1.53 15.66 14.66
N ILE A 44 1.78 14.53 15.33
CA ILE A 44 1.32 13.22 14.89
C ILE A 44 0.40 12.64 15.96
N THR A 45 -0.78 12.21 15.54
CA THR A 45 -1.72 11.50 16.41
C THR A 45 -1.58 10.01 16.18
N ILE A 46 -1.39 9.23 17.24
CA ILE A 46 -1.39 7.77 17.21
C ILE A 46 -2.62 7.24 17.95
N GLU A 47 -3.26 6.23 17.38
CA GLU A 47 -4.46 5.59 17.93
C GLU A 47 -4.07 4.41 18.82
N ALA A 48 -4.66 4.32 20.01
CA ALA A 48 -4.44 3.19 20.90
C ALA A 48 -5.17 1.92 20.37
N ILE A 49 -4.48 0.78 20.43
CA ILE A 49 -5.09 -0.53 20.22
C ILE A 49 -5.84 -0.88 21.51
N SER A 50 -7.13 -1.18 21.44
CA SER A 50 -7.88 -1.61 22.62
C SER A 50 -7.27 -2.90 23.19
N GLU A 51 -7.36 -3.08 24.51
CA GLU A 51 -6.83 -4.29 25.18
C GLU A 51 -7.37 -5.60 24.59
N GLU A 52 -8.60 -5.58 24.08
CA GLU A 52 -9.24 -6.73 23.42
C GLU A 52 -8.49 -7.17 22.14
N TYR A 53 -7.80 -6.24 21.46
CA TYR A 53 -7.11 -6.50 20.20
C TYR A 53 -5.59 -6.37 20.31
N ALA A 54 -5.09 -6.20 21.51
CA ALA A 54 -3.64 -6.17 21.77
C ALA A 54 -3.04 -7.58 21.65
N GLY A 55 -1.71 -7.66 21.44
CA GLY A 55 -1.00 -8.93 21.36
C GLY A 55 -0.67 -9.33 19.92
N PHE A 56 -0.53 -10.62 19.70
CA PHE A 56 -0.12 -11.18 18.41
C PHE A 56 -1.30 -11.80 17.68
N GLY A 57 -1.33 -11.64 16.37
CA GLY A 57 -2.34 -12.24 15.50
C GLY A 57 -1.81 -12.43 14.09
N GLN A 58 -2.68 -12.76 13.17
CA GLN A 58 -2.34 -13.06 11.79
C GLN A 58 -3.32 -12.38 10.83
N ALA A 59 -2.84 -12.11 9.63
CA ALA A 59 -3.64 -11.71 8.48
C ALA A 59 -3.53 -12.78 7.39
N ARG A 60 -4.61 -13.03 6.66
CA ARG A 60 -4.69 -13.94 5.53
C ARG A 60 -5.39 -13.29 4.36
N GLY A 61 -4.89 -13.54 3.15
CA GLY A 61 -5.50 -13.04 1.94
C GLY A 61 -4.97 -13.74 0.70
N LYS A 62 -5.35 -13.23 -0.45
CA LYS A 62 -4.92 -13.70 -1.76
C LYS A 62 -4.20 -12.58 -2.49
N ILE A 63 -3.25 -12.96 -3.35
CA ILE A 63 -2.73 -12.06 -4.37
C ILE A 63 -3.42 -12.40 -5.69
N ILE A 64 -3.98 -11.39 -6.33
CA ILE A 64 -4.88 -11.51 -7.47
C ILE A 64 -4.31 -10.66 -8.60
N ASP A 65 -4.30 -11.21 -9.80
CA ASP A 65 -4.03 -10.46 -11.02
C ASP A 65 -5.24 -9.58 -11.35
N ALA A 66 -5.05 -8.28 -11.39
CA ALA A 66 -6.11 -7.30 -11.57
C ALA A 66 -6.75 -7.34 -12.97
N GLY A 67 -6.01 -7.82 -13.99
CA GLY A 67 -6.50 -7.93 -15.35
C GLY A 67 -7.31 -9.21 -15.61
N THR A 68 -7.03 -10.28 -14.84
CA THR A 68 -7.65 -11.60 -15.10
C THR A 68 -8.53 -12.10 -13.96
N GLY A 69 -8.49 -11.44 -12.79
CA GLY A 69 -9.19 -11.89 -11.57
C GLY A 69 -8.63 -13.19 -10.97
N ARG A 70 -7.53 -13.72 -11.49
CA ARG A 70 -6.97 -15.00 -11.07
C ARG A 70 -5.95 -14.84 -9.95
N GLY A 71 -5.87 -15.84 -9.08
CA GLY A 71 -4.85 -15.90 -8.06
C GLY A 71 -3.45 -16.07 -8.64
N VAL A 72 -2.46 -15.36 -8.09
CA VAL A 72 -1.07 -15.36 -8.51
C VAL A 72 -0.18 -15.97 -7.43
N SER A 73 0.78 -16.81 -7.84
CA SER A 73 1.79 -17.44 -6.98
C SER A 73 3.22 -17.08 -7.44
N GLY A 74 4.22 -17.45 -6.67
CA GLY A 74 5.64 -17.23 -7.02
C GLY A 74 6.14 -15.82 -6.73
N LEU A 75 5.35 -15.00 -6.05
CA LEU A 75 5.73 -13.64 -5.67
C LEU A 75 6.31 -13.58 -4.25
N THR A 76 7.07 -12.55 -3.96
CA THR A 76 7.61 -12.27 -2.63
C THR A 76 6.85 -11.12 -1.99
N LEU A 77 6.41 -11.32 -0.75
CA LEU A 77 5.72 -10.31 0.06
C LEU A 77 6.67 -9.80 1.15
N TYR A 78 6.94 -8.51 1.16
CA TYR A 78 7.65 -7.83 2.24
C TYR A 78 6.66 -7.07 3.11
N ILE A 79 6.53 -7.48 4.37
CA ILE A 79 5.54 -6.96 5.31
C ILE A 79 6.24 -6.02 6.29
N ARG A 80 5.87 -4.74 6.29
CA ARG A 80 6.46 -3.72 7.15
C ARG A 80 5.42 -3.03 8.01
N PRO A 81 5.72 -2.74 9.28
CA PRO A 81 4.79 -2.03 10.15
C PRO A 81 4.48 -0.62 9.65
N GLY A 82 3.22 -0.20 9.76
CA GLY A 82 2.73 1.12 9.33
C GLY A 82 2.05 1.08 7.97
N ILE A 83 1.32 2.15 7.66
CA ILE A 83 0.64 2.36 6.39
C ILE A 83 1.59 3.11 5.44
N GLY A 84 1.68 2.68 4.18
CA GLY A 84 2.54 3.29 3.16
C GLY A 84 4.05 3.05 3.37
N ASN A 85 4.44 2.16 4.26
CA ASN A 85 5.84 1.89 4.59
C ASN A 85 6.46 0.88 3.62
N THR A 86 7.24 1.35 2.65
CA THR A 86 7.93 0.53 1.64
C THR A 86 9.44 0.42 1.86
N ALA A 87 9.98 1.06 2.90
CA ALA A 87 11.42 1.12 3.17
C ALA A 87 11.80 0.48 4.51
N GLY A 88 13.07 0.12 4.64
CA GLY A 88 13.63 -0.49 5.85
C GLY A 88 13.37 -1.98 5.96
N GLU A 89 13.75 -2.54 7.11
CA GLU A 89 13.64 -3.97 7.38
C GLU A 89 12.18 -4.43 7.46
N ALA A 90 11.89 -5.55 6.82
CA ALA A 90 10.57 -6.17 6.88
C ALA A 90 10.40 -6.92 8.22
N ALA A 91 9.23 -6.77 8.85
CA ALA A 91 8.84 -7.56 10.01
C ALA A 91 8.61 -9.04 9.63
N ALA A 92 8.24 -9.28 8.38
CA ALA A 92 8.13 -10.62 7.80
C ALA A 92 8.34 -10.58 6.28
N THR A 93 8.86 -11.68 5.74
CA THR A 93 8.94 -11.93 4.30
C THR A 93 8.28 -13.27 4.00
N ILE A 94 7.43 -13.32 2.97
CA ILE A 94 6.72 -14.53 2.55
C ILE A 94 7.04 -14.78 1.06
N ASN A 95 7.69 -15.91 0.77
CA ASN A 95 7.85 -16.41 -0.59
C ASN A 95 6.63 -17.28 -0.93
N MET A 96 5.77 -16.78 -1.79
CA MET A 96 4.49 -17.41 -2.09
C MET A 96 4.66 -18.60 -3.03
N THR A 97 4.22 -19.77 -2.60
CA THR A 97 4.10 -20.98 -3.45
C THR A 97 2.69 -21.16 -4.00
N GLU A 98 1.71 -20.53 -3.37
CA GLU A 98 0.30 -20.50 -3.75
C GLU A 98 -0.18 -19.07 -3.86
N SER A 99 -1.40 -18.85 -4.37
CA SER A 99 -1.99 -17.52 -4.46
C SER A 99 -2.50 -16.97 -3.12
N THR A 100 -2.59 -17.81 -2.10
CA THR A 100 -3.03 -17.43 -0.75
C THR A 100 -1.81 -17.30 0.16
N TYR A 101 -1.79 -16.26 0.97
CA TYR A 101 -0.78 -16.08 2.01
C TYR A 101 -1.42 -16.02 3.40
N THR A 102 -0.63 -16.38 4.39
CA THR A 102 -0.94 -16.12 5.81
C THR A 102 0.32 -15.58 6.45
N THR A 103 0.21 -14.46 7.18
CA THR A 103 1.37 -13.89 7.87
C THR A 103 1.83 -14.80 9.02
N PRO A 104 3.08 -14.74 9.43
CA PRO A 104 3.45 -15.24 10.75
C PRO A 104 2.67 -14.47 11.83
N MET A 105 2.84 -14.87 13.09
CA MET A 105 2.31 -14.12 14.23
C MET A 105 3.01 -12.75 14.28
N LEU A 106 2.24 -11.70 14.08
CA LEU A 106 2.69 -10.30 14.11
C LEU A 106 1.98 -9.59 15.28
N ILE A 107 2.64 -8.59 15.83
CA ILE A 107 2.01 -7.74 16.85
C ILE A 107 0.84 -6.98 16.21
N SER A 108 -0.23 -6.78 16.95
CA SER A 108 -1.40 -6.04 16.47
C SER A 108 -1.02 -4.65 15.95
N GLY A 109 -1.57 -4.29 14.79
CA GLY A 109 -1.25 -3.03 14.11
C GLY A 109 -1.61 -3.07 12.64
N ASN A 110 -1.34 -1.95 11.97
CA ASN A 110 -1.41 -1.84 10.52
C ASN A 110 -0.03 -2.15 9.92
N TYR A 111 -0.04 -2.80 8.78
CA TYR A 111 1.16 -3.16 8.03
C TYR A 111 0.98 -2.82 6.55
N THR A 112 2.06 -2.44 5.91
CA THR A 112 2.15 -2.38 4.45
C THR A 112 2.76 -3.67 3.95
N VAL A 113 2.10 -4.28 2.99
CA VAL A 113 2.61 -5.42 2.21
C VAL A 113 3.07 -4.89 0.85
N GLN A 114 4.34 -5.03 0.57
CA GLN A 114 4.92 -4.78 -0.74
C GLN A 114 5.05 -6.11 -1.47
N ILE A 115 4.44 -6.19 -2.64
CA ILE A 115 4.49 -7.37 -3.52
C ILE A 115 5.58 -7.14 -4.55
N VAL A 116 6.52 -8.06 -4.64
CA VAL A 116 7.63 -8.00 -5.59
C VAL A 116 7.68 -9.30 -6.39
N ASP A 117 7.83 -9.17 -7.70
CA ASP A 117 8.05 -10.30 -8.59
C ASP A 117 9.54 -10.53 -8.80
N GLU A 118 10.09 -11.47 -8.04
CA GLU A 118 11.51 -11.85 -8.09
C GLU A 118 11.74 -13.16 -8.87
N ARG A 119 10.75 -13.61 -9.66
CA ARG A 119 10.88 -14.83 -10.45
C ARG A 119 11.99 -14.68 -11.47
N GLU A 120 12.82 -15.71 -11.59
CA GLU A 120 13.88 -15.78 -12.57
C GLU A 120 13.38 -16.34 -13.91
N GLY A 121 13.98 -15.91 -15.02
CA GLY A 121 13.75 -16.46 -16.35
C GLY A 121 12.43 -16.03 -17.02
N ILE A 122 11.75 -15.02 -16.49
CA ILE A 122 10.57 -14.39 -17.12
C ILE A 122 10.98 -13.09 -17.83
N THR A 123 10.20 -12.70 -18.83
CA THR A 123 10.38 -11.40 -19.51
C THR A 123 9.84 -10.24 -18.67
N ASP A 124 10.23 -9.01 -19.00
CA ASP A 124 9.72 -7.82 -18.31
C ASP A 124 8.20 -7.63 -18.52
N GLU A 125 7.67 -8.03 -19.68
CA GLU A 125 6.23 -8.00 -19.97
C GLU A 125 5.43 -9.03 -19.16
N GLU A 126 6.06 -10.15 -18.79
CA GLU A 126 5.45 -11.18 -17.94
C GLU A 126 5.59 -10.86 -16.44
N ARG A 127 6.47 -9.91 -16.10
CA ARG A 127 6.75 -9.53 -14.72
C ARG A 127 5.63 -8.64 -14.17
N TYR A 128 5.18 -8.97 -12.98
CA TYR A 128 4.26 -8.10 -12.25
C TYR A 128 4.97 -6.85 -11.72
N VAL A 129 4.34 -5.72 -11.88
CA VAL A 129 4.84 -4.45 -11.32
C VAL A 129 4.76 -4.51 -9.80
N THR A 130 5.82 -4.04 -9.14
CA THR A 130 5.83 -3.91 -7.68
C THR A 130 4.63 -3.08 -7.23
N SER A 131 3.80 -3.66 -6.38
CA SER A 131 2.61 -3.01 -5.84
C SER A 131 2.57 -3.09 -4.32
N THR A 132 1.70 -2.30 -3.70
CA THR A 132 1.54 -2.26 -2.25
C THR A 132 0.09 -2.22 -1.85
N PHE A 133 -0.22 -2.83 -0.71
CA PHE A 133 -1.52 -2.71 -0.05
C PHE A 133 -1.33 -2.75 1.46
N ASN A 134 -2.35 -2.40 2.20
CA ASN A 134 -2.29 -2.40 3.65
C ASN A 134 -3.13 -3.53 4.24
N ILE A 135 -2.62 -4.11 5.32
CA ILE A 135 -3.31 -5.14 6.10
C ILE A 135 -3.43 -4.71 7.56
N LYS A 136 -4.40 -5.26 8.24
CA LYS A 136 -4.60 -5.10 9.68
C LYS A 136 -4.38 -6.44 10.39
N VAL A 137 -3.64 -6.39 11.50
CA VAL A 137 -3.45 -7.52 12.42
C VAL A 137 -4.07 -7.15 13.75
N LEU A 138 -4.88 -8.04 14.32
CA LEU A 138 -5.48 -7.91 15.64
C LEU A 138 -5.07 -9.10 16.51
N GLY A 139 -4.81 -8.83 17.79
CA GLY A 139 -4.41 -9.85 18.74
C GLY A 139 -5.42 -10.99 18.83
N ASP A 140 -4.92 -12.21 18.93
CA ASP A 140 -5.68 -13.46 19.02
C ASP A 140 -6.69 -13.70 17.88
N LYS A 141 -6.49 -13.00 16.74
CA LYS A 141 -7.35 -13.12 15.55
C LYS A 141 -6.54 -13.55 14.32
N LEU A 142 -7.23 -14.27 13.43
CA LEU A 142 -6.85 -14.41 12.02
C LEU A 142 -7.80 -13.52 11.21
N ILE A 143 -7.30 -12.43 10.66
CA ILE A 143 -8.11 -11.52 9.84
C ILE A 143 -8.03 -11.97 8.39
N ASP A 144 -9.13 -12.42 7.85
CA ASP A 144 -9.29 -12.87 6.47
C ASP A 144 -9.54 -11.74 5.47
N ASN A 145 -9.52 -12.10 4.18
CA ASN A 145 -9.84 -11.21 3.05
C ASN A 145 -8.93 -9.98 2.93
N GLN A 146 -7.70 -10.08 3.43
CA GLN A 146 -6.68 -9.07 3.26
C GLN A 146 -6.00 -9.27 1.89
N ASN A 147 -6.73 -9.01 0.80
CA ASN A 147 -6.28 -9.30 -0.55
C ASN A 147 -5.40 -8.19 -1.10
N GLY A 148 -4.40 -8.57 -1.90
CA GLY A 148 -3.56 -7.66 -2.69
C GLY A 148 -3.74 -7.92 -4.17
N TYR A 149 -3.45 -6.90 -4.97
CA TYR A 149 -3.61 -6.97 -6.42
C TYR A 149 -2.30 -6.62 -7.10
N VAL A 150 -2.03 -7.31 -8.20
CA VAL A 150 -0.87 -7.09 -9.06
C VAL A 150 -1.32 -6.97 -10.51
N SER A 151 -0.51 -6.29 -11.31
CA SER A 151 -0.71 -6.16 -12.74
C SER A 151 0.62 -6.31 -13.45
N ASN A 152 0.63 -7.00 -14.57
CA ASN A 152 1.77 -7.07 -15.48
C ASN A 152 1.55 -6.17 -16.70
N GLY A 153 2.58 -6.01 -17.53
CA GLY A 153 2.47 -5.34 -18.81
C GLY A 153 2.20 -3.83 -18.75
N VAL A 154 2.44 -3.19 -17.59
CA VAL A 154 2.42 -1.72 -17.52
C VAL A 154 3.70 -1.20 -18.17
N MET A 155 3.56 -0.45 -19.26
CA MET A 155 4.70 0.20 -19.89
C MET A 155 5.27 1.30 -18.97
N SER A 156 6.54 1.67 -19.15
CA SER A 156 7.25 2.61 -18.26
C SER A 156 6.61 4.00 -18.15
N GLU A 157 5.68 4.31 -19.07
CA GLU A 157 4.98 5.61 -19.14
C GLU A 157 3.50 5.50 -18.79
N GLU A 158 3.03 4.34 -18.32
CA GLU A 158 1.64 4.11 -17.93
C GLU A 158 1.47 4.15 -16.41
N ILE A 159 0.34 4.68 -15.98
CA ILE A 159 -0.13 4.61 -14.59
C ILE A 159 -1.39 3.77 -14.57
N ARG A 160 -1.37 2.67 -13.81
CA ARG A 160 -2.56 1.85 -13.58
C ARG A 160 -3.04 2.03 -12.15
N ILE A 161 -4.29 2.42 -12.00
CA ILE A 161 -4.96 2.57 -10.70
C ILE A 161 -6.01 1.47 -10.60
N VAL A 162 -5.90 0.63 -9.58
CA VAL A 162 -6.85 -0.43 -9.31
C VAL A 162 -7.65 -0.08 -8.06
N LEU A 163 -8.98 0.08 -8.21
CA LEU A 163 -9.89 0.28 -7.11
C LEU A 163 -10.53 -1.07 -6.73
N THR A 164 -10.41 -1.44 -5.47
CA THR A 164 -11.03 -2.65 -4.94
C THR A 164 -11.78 -2.33 -3.65
N TRP A 165 -12.93 -2.95 -3.46
CA TRP A 165 -13.73 -2.78 -2.25
C TRP A 165 -14.43 -4.09 -1.85
N GLY A 166 -14.99 -4.11 -0.66
CA GLY A 166 -15.76 -5.25 -0.15
C GLY A 166 -17.25 -5.16 -0.50
N GLU A 167 -18.09 -5.89 0.24
CA GLU A 167 -19.53 -5.90 0.05
C GLU A 167 -20.22 -4.56 0.35
N SER A 168 -19.54 -3.67 1.04
CA SER A 168 -20.06 -2.34 1.41
C SER A 168 -18.97 -1.27 1.29
N PRO A 169 -19.27 -0.15 0.62
CA PRO A 169 -20.52 0.14 -0.10
C PRO A 169 -20.67 -0.79 -1.30
N TRP A 170 -21.91 -1.06 -1.71
CA TRP A 170 -22.18 -1.99 -2.80
C TRP A 170 -21.90 -1.41 -4.17
N ASP A 171 -21.65 -0.11 -4.23
CA ASP A 171 -21.29 0.62 -5.45
C ASP A 171 -20.31 1.74 -5.12
N LEU A 172 -19.26 1.88 -5.93
CA LEU A 172 -18.25 2.93 -5.87
C LEU A 172 -17.93 3.44 -7.28
N ASP A 173 -18.12 4.72 -7.48
CA ASP A 173 -17.71 5.39 -8.71
C ASP A 173 -16.25 5.88 -8.60
N SER A 174 -15.43 5.50 -9.56
CA SER A 174 -14.10 6.06 -9.72
C SER A 174 -14.10 7.24 -10.68
N HIS A 175 -13.37 8.28 -10.34
CA HIS A 175 -13.16 9.45 -11.18
C HIS A 175 -11.67 9.75 -11.29
N LEU A 176 -11.14 9.74 -12.52
CA LEU A 176 -9.76 10.14 -12.79
C LEU A 176 -9.75 11.42 -13.62
N VAL A 177 -9.07 12.43 -13.09
CA VAL A 177 -8.88 13.72 -13.75
C VAL A 177 -7.38 13.96 -13.88
N GLY A 178 -6.92 14.30 -15.06
CA GLY A 178 -5.51 14.60 -15.33
C GLY A 178 -5.33 15.63 -16.43
N PRO A 179 -4.11 16.13 -16.63
CA PRO A 179 -3.78 17.00 -17.75
C PRO A 179 -3.67 16.16 -19.04
N THR A 180 -4.08 16.76 -20.17
CA THR A 180 -3.77 16.25 -21.50
C THR A 180 -2.41 16.79 -21.97
N GLU A 181 -1.83 16.22 -23.03
CA GLU A 181 -0.61 16.74 -23.65
C GLU A 181 -0.73 18.20 -24.08
N ASN A 182 -1.91 18.64 -24.45
CA ASN A 182 -2.20 20.02 -24.87
C ASN A 182 -2.45 21.01 -23.72
N GLY A 183 -2.38 20.55 -22.47
CA GLY A 183 -2.62 21.36 -21.27
C GLY A 183 -4.09 21.49 -20.87
N ASP A 184 -5.02 20.88 -21.59
CA ASP A 184 -6.40 20.71 -21.19
C ASP A 184 -6.51 19.64 -20.06
N LYS A 185 -7.70 19.34 -19.61
CA LYS A 185 -7.95 18.29 -18.63
C LYS A 185 -8.84 17.20 -19.21
N PHE A 186 -8.47 15.95 -18.97
CA PHE A 186 -9.38 14.82 -19.16
C PHE A 186 -10.12 14.48 -17.86
N HIS A 187 -11.27 13.86 -18.00
CA HIS A 187 -12.05 13.30 -16.91
C HIS A 187 -12.66 11.98 -17.37
N VAL A 188 -12.17 10.89 -16.80
CA VAL A 188 -12.64 9.54 -17.07
C VAL A 188 -13.42 9.04 -15.85
N TYR A 189 -14.60 8.52 -16.08
CA TYR A 189 -15.52 7.98 -15.07
C TYR A 189 -16.51 7.04 -15.75
N TYR A 190 -17.42 6.38 -15.03
CA TYR A 190 -18.37 5.41 -15.54
C TYR A 190 -19.16 5.89 -16.79
N GLY A 191 -19.60 7.16 -16.78
CA GLY A 191 -20.34 7.75 -17.91
C GLY A 191 -19.49 8.20 -19.09
N ASN A 192 -18.16 8.29 -18.93
CA ASN A 192 -17.20 8.65 -19.98
C ASN A 192 -15.90 7.88 -19.74
N LYS A 193 -15.85 6.65 -20.24
CA LYS A 193 -14.82 5.67 -19.87
C LYS A 193 -13.47 5.85 -20.57
N VAL A 194 -13.42 6.57 -21.68
CA VAL A 194 -12.21 6.69 -22.50
C VAL A 194 -11.95 8.14 -22.88
N HIS A 195 -10.73 8.59 -22.78
CA HIS A 195 -10.28 9.87 -23.28
C HIS A 195 -9.03 9.68 -24.17
N GLY A 196 -9.25 9.57 -25.48
CA GLY A 196 -8.19 9.35 -26.47
C GLY A 196 -7.33 8.12 -26.16
N THR A 197 -6.00 8.33 -26.18
CA THR A 197 -4.99 7.35 -25.76
C THR A 197 -4.44 7.67 -24.36
N GLU A 198 -4.95 8.70 -23.71
CA GLU A 198 -4.39 9.26 -22.47
C GLU A 198 -4.93 8.58 -21.20
N ALA A 199 -6.21 8.19 -21.24
CA ALA A 199 -6.83 7.51 -20.09
C ALA A 199 -8.03 6.65 -20.52
N ASP A 200 -8.17 5.50 -19.89
CA ASP A 200 -9.33 4.63 -20.00
C ASP A 200 -9.74 4.07 -18.63
N LEU A 201 -11.00 3.76 -18.48
CA LEU A 201 -11.59 3.09 -17.34
C LEU A 201 -12.08 1.71 -17.79
N ASP A 202 -11.34 0.69 -17.40
CA ASP A 202 -11.76 -0.69 -17.54
C ASP A 202 -12.68 -1.05 -16.37
N VAL A 203 -13.86 -1.54 -16.68
CA VAL A 203 -14.89 -1.93 -15.70
C VAL A 203 -15.38 -3.31 -16.07
N ASP A 204 -15.09 -4.27 -15.22
CA ASP A 204 -15.63 -5.63 -15.28
C ASP A 204 -17.11 -5.69 -14.85
#